data_e829d71e4b793cb743d998e2375af148
#
_entry.id   e829d71e4b793cb743d998e2375af148
#
_cell.length_a   1.000
_cell.length_b   1.000
_cell.length_c   1.000
_cell.angle_alpha   90.00
_cell.angle_beta   90.00
_cell.angle_gamma   90.00
#
_symmetry.space_group_name_H-M   'P 1'
#
loop_
_entity.id
_entity.type
_entity.pdbx_description
1 polymer ?
#
loop_
_entity_poly.entity_id
_entity_poly.type
_entity_poly.pdbx_seq_one_letter_code
_entity_poly.pdbx_strand_id
1 'polypeptide(L)'
;MDINLATLPDDVEMLQRMVRTLATERVNLTAAQAEIERLRLIVQKLQRSQFGRRAERLDDDQLQFGFEDLHADIARVEATLPSTTVRTPRSRPDRPSLPAHLPREDMRLDLEYQACPCCGGELHVIGETVSEMLDHVPARLRVIRICRPRYGCRACGAIHQAPAPERPIAKGLASPALLAHVLIAKYCDHLPLYRQSQIFARQGVEIDRPTLANWVGSACWWLEPLQARLAAHVFGSAKLFADDTPIPVLDPGRGRTKTGRLWVYARDDRPWSGPEPPAAVYFDSPDRKAERPAAHLQHFRGVLQVDGYAGFERLTAPGDIVLAACWAHARRKFYDLHEATGSPIAAEALRRIAELYAIDRSIQGSTADARRHVRNTSARPLIEMMKPWLETELGRVPPAGPLAEAIRYALARWPALTRFLDDGRKNHLFAGSDGGGVRWATICSLIATAKLNNVEPFAWLRAVLQRMTDGHPASRLDELLPWNWQPINAKV
;
A
#
# COMPACT_ATOMS: atom_id res chain seq x y z
N MET A 1 17.53 -3.50 -21.44
CA MET A 1 17.83 -4.11 -22.76
C MET A 1 19.33 -4.16 -22.93
N ASP A 2 19.91 -5.35 -22.92
CA ASP A 2 21.32 -5.48 -23.31
C ASP A 2 21.41 -5.29 -24.82
N ILE A 3 21.95 -4.15 -25.23
CA ILE A 3 22.20 -3.87 -26.65
C ILE A 3 23.48 -4.60 -27.02
N ASN A 4 23.36 -5.69 -27.76
CA ASN A 4 24.49 -6.35 -28.34
C ASN A 4 25.04 -5.49 -29.51
N LEU A 5 26.15 -4.81 -29.28
CA LEU A 5 26.77 -3.92 -30.27
C LEU A 5 27.15 -4.62 -31.59
N ALA A 6 27.20 -5.96 -31.61
CA ALA A 6 27.49 -6.75 -32.80
C ALA A 6 26.27 -6.99 -33.71
N THR A 7 25.04 -6.63 -33.24
CA THR A 7 23.79 -6.87 -33.97
C THR A 7 22.91 -5.63 -34.00
N LEU A 8 23.50 -4.47 -34.29
CA LEU A 8 22.73 -3.24 -34.48
C LEU A 8 21.91 -3.37 -35.78
N PRO A 9 20.62 -2.96 -35.78
CA PRO A 9 19.81 -2.97 -36.99
C PRO A 9 20.31 -1.92 -37.97
N ASP A 10 20.32 -2.26 -39.27
CA ASP A 10 20.69 -1.33 -40.36
C ASP A 10 19.61 -0.28 -40.67
N ASP A 11 18.46 -0.35 -39.97
CA ASP A 11 17.35 0.58 -40.15
C ASP A 11 17.56 1.87 -39.33
N VAL A 12 17.70 2.99 -40.05
CA VAL A 12 17.93 4.32 -39.48
C VAL A 12 16.80 4.75 -38.51
N GLU A 13 15.55 4.41 -38.82
CA GLU A 13 14.41 4.79 -38.00
C GLU A 13 14.38 4.01 -36.67
N MET A 14 14.78 2.75 -36.70
CA MET A 14 14.92 1.90 -35.54
C MET A 14 16.11 2.32 -34.66
N LEU A 15 17.22 2.68 -35.26
CA LEU A 15 18.38 3.26 -34.56
C LEU A 15 18.01 4.59 -33.87
N GLN A 16 17.29 5.47 -34.54
CA GLN A 16 16.83 6.73 -33.97
C GLN A 16 15.88 6.51 -32.78
N ARG A 17 14.98 5.52 -32.85
CA ARG A 17 14.12 5.11 -31.72
C ARG A 17 14.96 4.61 -30.53
N MET A 18 15.92 3.74 -30.81
CA MET A 18 16.82 3.23 -29.76
C MET A 18 17.62 4.35 -29.10
N VAL A 19 18.18 5.29 -29.86
CA VAL A 19 18.89 6.45 -29.32
C VAL A 19 17.99 7.34 -28.47
N ARG A 20 16.74 7.60 -28.88
CA ARG A 20 15.78 8.37 -28.08
C ARG A 20 15.44 7.65 -26.76
N THR A 21 15.23 6.33 -26.82
CA THR A 21 14.96 5.54 -25.60
C THR A 21 16.14 5.59 -24.65
N LEU A 22 17.37 5.37 -25.13
CA LEU A 22 18.58 5.46 -24.32
C LEU A 22 18.83 6.86 -23.74
N ALA A 23 18.52 7.90 -24.51
CA ALA A 23 18.62 9.27 -24.01
C ALA A 23 17.62 9.53 -22.87
N THR A 24 16.39 9.04 -23.00
CA THR A 24 15.36 9.14 -21.94
C THR A 24 15.75 8.33 -20.71
N GLU A 25 16.23 7.09 -20.89
CA GLU A 25 16.72 6.25 -19.79
C GLU A 25 17.91 6.90 -19.05
N ARG A 26 18.83 7.53 -19.80
CA ARG A 26 19.95 8.26 -19.21
C ARG A 26 19.51 9.47 -18.38
N VAL A 27 18.51 10.21 -18.84
CA VAL A 27 17.93 11.34 -18.08
C VAL A 27 17.29 10.85 -16.80
N ASN A 28 16.50 9.76 -16.87
CA ASN A 28 15.85 9.16 -15.70
C ASN A 28 16.89 8.62 -14.70
N LEU A 29 17.96 8.00 -15.20
CA LEU A 29 19.05 7.50 -14.37
C LEU A 29 19.76 8.63 -13.62
N THR A 30 20.07 9.74 -14.30
CA THR A 30 20.71 10.89 -13.67
C THR A 30 19.81 11.56 -12.65
N ALA A 31 18.50 11.66 -12.92
CA ALA A 31 17.53 12.19 -11.96
C ALA A 31 17.40 11.30 -10.71
N ALA A 32 17.35 9.98 -10.88
CA ALA A 32 17.31 9.04 -9.78
C ALA A 32 18.60 9.09 -8.91
N GLN A 33 19.76 9.19 -9.54
CA GLN A 33 21.05 9.33 -8.84
C GLN A 33 21.11 10.65 -8.03
N ALA A 34 20.61 11.75 -8.60
CA ALA A 34 20.55 13.03 -7.90
C ALA A 34 19.62 12.98 -6.68
N GLU A 35 18.49 12.28 -6.78
CA GLU A 35 17.55 12.12 -5.66
C GLU A 35 18.14 11.22 -4.55
N ILE A 36 18.83 10.15 -4.89
CA ILE A 36 19.57 9.32 -3.92
C ILE A 36 20.59 10.17 -3.15
N GLU A 37 21.37 11.00 -3.84
CA GLU A 37 22.38 11.84 -3.19
C GLU A 37 21.74 12.90 -2.30
N ARG A 38 20.64 13.50 -2.75
CA ARG A 38 19.84 14.43 -1.96
C ARG A 38 19.32 13.77 -0.67
N LEU A 39 18.75 12.58 -0.78
CA LEU A 39 18.24 11.83 0.37
C LEU A 39 19.36 11.45 1.34
N ARG A 40 20.53 11.03 0.84
CA ARG A 40 21.72 10.75 1.67
C ARG A 40 22.20 11.99 2.45
N LEU A 41 22.21 13.16 1.81
CA LEU A 41 22.55 14.42 2.48
C LEU A 41 21.54 14.77 3.60
N ILE A 42 20.24 14.50 3.37
CA ILE A 42 19.21 14.69 4.40
C ILE A 42 19.45 13.74 5.58
N VAL A 43 19.77 12.46 5.34
CA VAL A 43 20.14 11.50 6.40
C VAL A 43 21.33 12.00 7.20
N GLN A 44 22.41 12.44 6.54
CA GLN A 44 23.58 12.98 7.21
C GLN A 44 23.26 14.22 8.05
N LYS A 45 22.40 15.12 7.53
CA LYS A 45 21.98 16.32 8.23
C LYS A 45 21.14 15.98 9.48
N LEU A 46 20.23 15.01 9.39
CA LEU A 46 19.43 14.53 10.50
C LEU A 46 20.32 13.85 11.56
N GLN A 47 21.27 13.01 11.16
CA GLN A 47 22.23 12.39 12.07
C GLN A 47 23.09 13.44 12.81
N ARG A 48 23.53 14.50 12.11
CA ARG A 48 24.29 15.60 12.75
C ARG A 48 23.45 16.46 13.66
N SER A 49 22.15 16.66 13.39
CA SER A 49 21.27 17.46 14.25
C SER A 49 20.97 16.78 15.58
N GLN A 50 21.09 15.46 15.65
CA GLN A 50 20.90 14.67 16.87
C GLN A 50 22.03 14.91 17.91
N PHE A 51 23.24 15.31 17.46
CA PHE A 51 24.39 15.54 18.31
C PHE A 51 24.69 17.03 18.58
N GLY A 52 23.85 17.95 18.11
CA GLY A 52 24.01 19.39 18.28
C GLY A 52 23.36 19.92 19.57
N ARG A 53 24.07 20.83 20.28
CA ARG A 53 23.73 21.34 21.61
C ARG A 53 22.43 22.17 21.75
N ARG A 54 21.55 22.30 20.74
CA ARG A 54 20.30 23.09 20.77
C ARG A 54 19.23 22.45 19.88
N ALA A 55 18.56 21.42 20.36
CA ALA A 55 17.30 20.97 19.78
C ALA A 55 16.34 20.62 20.92
N GLU A 56 15.10 21.10 20.86
CA GLU A 56 13.98 20.53 21.59
C GLU A 56 13.98 19.02 21.30
N ARG A 57 13.97 18.22 22.37
CA ARG A 57 14.01 16.76 22.26
C ARG A 57 12.70 16.29 21.65
N LEU A 58 12.72 15.97 20.36
CA LEU A 58 11.78 15.00 19.82
C LEU A 58 12.00 13.69 20.58
N ASP A 59 10.93 13.01 20.92
CA ASP A 59 10.98 11.66 21.48
C ASP A 59 11.84 10.78 20.56
N ASP A 60 12.78 10.03 21.12
CA ASP A 60 13.73 9.21 20.34
C ASP A 60 13.00 8.27 19.37
N ASP A 61 11.80 7.81 19.73
CA ASP A 61 10.95 7.00 18.88
C ASP A 61 10.45 7.75 17.62
N GLN A 62 10.12 9.04 17.71
CA GLN A 62 9.63 9.84 16.57
C GLN A 62 10.75 10.16 15.57
N LEU A 63 11.96 10.41 16.04
CA LEU A 63 13.14 10.59 15.19
C LEU A 63 13.47 9.29 14.42
N GLN A 64 13.32 8.16 15.09
CA GLN A 64 13.62 6.85 14.53
C GLN A 64 12.71 6.47 13.35
N PHE A 65 11.40 6.79 13.42
CA PHE A 65 10.47 6.55 12.31
C PHE A 65 10.87 7.30 11.03
N GLY A 66 11.32 8.55 11.15
CA GLY A 66 11.72 9.32 9.98
C GLY A 66 13.00 8.82 9.33
N PHE A 67 13.94 8.28 10.09
CA PHE A 67 15.14 7.63 9.53
C PHE A 67 14.78 6.33 8.82
N GLU A 68 13.87 5.53 9.36
CA GLU A 68 13.39 4.30 8.74
C GLU A 68 12.75 4.59 7.38
N ASP A 69 11.88 5.59 7.30
CA ASP A 69 11.21 5.96 6.07
C ASP A 69 12.19 6.50 5.01
N LEU A 70 13.16 7.29 5.41
CA LEU A 70 14.15 7.84 4.50
C LEU A 70 15.09 6.77 3.93
N HIS A 71 15.52 5.80 4.75
CA HIS A 71 16.29 4.65 4.27
C HIS A 71 15.50 3.78 3.29
N ALA A 72 14.22 3.59 3.55
CA ALA A 72 13.36 2.85 2.65
C ALA A 72 13.13 3.61 1.31
N ASP A 73 13.06 4.96 1.31
CA ASP A 73 13.00 5.76 0.08
C ASP A 73 14.26 5.63 -0.76
N ILE A 74 15.43 5.67 -0.13
CA ILE A 74 16.70 5.43 -0.83
C ILE A 74 16.70 4.06 -1.50
N ALA A 75 16.31 3.00 -0.76
CA ALA A 75 16.28 1.64 -1.30
C ALA A 75 15.28 1.48 -2.46
N ARG A 76 14.13 2.16 -2.38
CA ARG A 76 13.14 2.17 -3.47
C ARG A 76 13.71 2.80 -4.75
N VAL A 77 14.39 3.94 -4.63
CA VAL A 77 15.00 4.62 -5.78
C VAL A 77 16.18 3.80 -6.31
N GLU A 78 17.00 3.21 -5.44
CA GLU A 78 18.11 2.32 -5.86
C GLU A 78 17.60 1.08 -6.60
N ALA A 79 16.43 0.53 -6.27
CA ALA A 79 15.81 -0.60 -6.96
C ALA A 79 15.37 -0.25 -8.40
N THR A 80 15.09 1.02 -8.70
CA THR A 80 14.76 1.47 -10.07
C THR A 80 15.97 1.59 -10.99
N LEU A 81 17.19 1.58 -10.44
CA LEU A 81 18.41 1.75 -11.21
C LEU A 81 18.81 0.42 -11.87
N PRO A 82 19.17 0.41 -13.17
CA PRO A 82 19.66 -0.79 -13.81
C PRO A 82 20.95 -1.29 -13.15
N SER A 83 21.03 -2.60 -12.97
CA SER A 83 22.10 -3.30 -12.23
C SER A 83 23.52 -3.18 -12.86
N THR A 84 23.70 -2.36 -13.87
CA THR A 84 24.88 -2.30 -14.77
C THR A 84 26.01 -1.36 -14.32
N THR A 85 26.02 -0.84 -13.13
CA THR A 85 27.24 -0.18 -12.66
C THR A 85 28.31 -1.23 -12.33
N VAL A 86 29.28 -1.39 -13.22
CA VAL A 86 30.59 -2.02 -12.93
C VAL A 86 31.19 -1.25 -11.75
N ARG A 87 30.91 -1.72 -10.54
CA ARG A 87 31.56 -1.20 -9.33
C ARG A 87 33.00 -1.71 -9.35
N THR A 88 33.96 -0.79 -9.48
CA THR A 88 35.34 -1.06 -9.08
C THR A 88 35.33 -1.76 -7.70
N PRO A 89 36.07 -2.83 -7.51
CA PRO A 89 36.08 -3.58 -6.26
C PRO A 89 36.71 -2.72 -5.15
N ARG A 90 35.87 -1.97 -4.43
CA ARG A 90 36.24 -1.55 -3.09
C ARG A 90 36.15 -2.81 -2.22
N SER A 91 37.21 -3.12 -1.49
CA SER A 91 37.21 -4.20 -0.50
C SER A 91 36.01 -3.96 0.45
N ARG A 92 34.92 -4.73 0.26
CA ARG A 92 33.81 -4.73 1.18
C ARG A 92 34.27 -5.42 2.45
N PRO A 93 33.94 -4.90 3.65
CA PRO A 93 34.04 -5.72 4.84
C PRO A 93 33.30 -7.03 4.58
N ASP A 94 33.89 -8.14 4.96
CA ASP A 94 33.28 -9.47 4.84
C ASP A 94 31.84 -9.40 5.41
N ARG A 95 30.88 -9.87 4.63
CA ARG A 95 29.52 -9.97 5.14
C ARG A 95 29.55 -10.87 6.38
N PRO A 96 28.98 -10.44 7.50
CA PRO A 96 28.87 -11.33 8.63
C PRO A 96 28.15 -12.62 8.18
N SER A 97 28.77 -13.74 8.46
CA SER A 97 28.16 -15.06 8.18
C SER A 97 26.86 -15.17 8.96
N LEU A 98 25.85 -15.80 8.38
CA LEU A 98 24.59 -16.05 9.10
C LEU A 98 24.87 -16.94 10.32
N PRO A 99 24.21 -16.71 11.48
CA PRO A 99 24.50 -17.40 12.73
C PRO A 99 24.45 -18.93 12.58
N ALA A 100 25.48 -19.61 13.06
CA ALA A 100 25.64 -21.06 12.90
C ALA A 100 24.57 -21.87 13.67
N HIS A 101 23.96 -21.30 14.73
CA HIS A 101 22.95 -21.96 15.52
C HIS A 101 21.55 -22.07 14.86
N LEU A 102 21.33 -21.30 13.76
CA LEU A 102 20.05 -21.37 13.05
C LEU A 102 20.00 -22.66 12.21
N PRO A 103 18.83 -23.35 12.18
CA PRO A 103 18.67 -24.52 11.32
C PRO A 103 18.82 -24.13 9.85
N ARG A 104 19.51 -24.98 9.08
CA ARG A 104 19.71 -24.81 7.65
C ARG A 104 18.88 -25.84 6.90
N GLU A 105 18.23 -25.36 5.85
CA GLU A 105 17.50 -26.20 4.90
C GLU A 105 18.24 -26.08 3.55
N ASP A 106 18.78 -27.20 3.08
CA ASP A 106 19.53 -27.24 1.84
C ASP A 106 18.56 -27.35 0.65
N MET A 107 18.61 -26.35 -0.24
CA MET A 107 17.95 -26.38 -1.55
C MET A 107 18.99 -26.66 -2.62
N ARG A 108 19.00 -27.87 -3.15
CA ARG A 108 19.90 -28.24 -4.23
C ARG A 108 19.25 -27.92 -5.57
N LEU A 109 19.92 -27.07 -6.35
CA LEU A 109 19.53 -26.73 -7.72
C LEU A 109 20.52 -27.40 -8.66
N ASP A 110 20.04 -28.39 -9.38
CA ASP A 110 20.83 -29.17 -10.30
C ASP A 110 20.47 -28.83 -11.75
N LEU A 111 21.26 -29.31 -12.71
CA LEU A 111 20.97 -29.18 -14.12
C LEU A 111 19.84 -30.15 -14.49
N GLU A 112 18.95 -29.74 -15.39
CA GLU A 112 17.89 -30.58 -15.93
C GLU A 112 18.43 -31.65 -16.94
N TYR A 113 19.69 -31.55 -17.33
CA TYR A 113 20.36 -32.43 -18.31
C TYR A 113 21.68 -32.94 -17.76
N GLN A 114 22.01 -34.18 -18.15
CA GLN A 114 23.25 -34.86 -17.74
C GLN A 114 24.32 -34.88 -18.87
N ALA A 115 23.91 -34.55 -20.09
CA ALA A 115 24.81 -34.48 -21.23
C ALA A 115 25.17 -33.04 -21.59
N CYS A 116 26.39 -32.75 -22.01
CA CYS A 116 26.84 -31.44 -22.44
C CYS A 116 26.02 -30.96 -23.66
N PRO A 117 25.33 -29.82 -23.60
CA PRO A 117 24.55 -29.31 -24.72
C PRO A 117 25.43 -28.89 -25.93
N CYS A 118 26.74 -28.71 -25.74
CA CYS A 118 27.66 -28.32 -26.85
C CYS A 118 28.16 -29.52 -27.62
N CYS A 119 28.42 -30.69 -26.99
CA CYS A 119 29.11 -31.82 -27.63
C CYS A 119 28.48 -33.19 -27.29
N GLY A 120 27.43 -33.25 -26.48
CA GLY A 120 26.75 -34.51 -26.05
C GLY A 120 27.55 -35.36 -25.05
N GLY A 121 28.75 -34.91 -24.63
CA GLY A 121 29.58 -35.65 -23.66
C GLY A 121 29.02 -35.66 -22.26
N GLU A 122 29.37 -36.64 -21.45
CA GLU A 122 28.93 -36.75 -20.04
C GLU A 122 29.47 -35.58 -19.17
N LEU A 123 28.59 -34.99 -18.36
CA LEU A 123 28.94 -33.94 -17.43
C LEU A 123 29.36 -34.54 -16.08
N HIS A 124 30.44 -34.01 -15.46
CA HIS A 124 30.88 -34.40 -14.12
C HIS A 124 30.96 -33.16 -13.22
N VAL A 125 30.67 -33.34 -11.93
CA VAL A 125 30.74 -32.27 -10.94
C VAL A 125 32.20 -31.83 -10.73
N ILE A 126 32.48 -30.54 -10.91
CA ILE A 126 33.78 -29.93 -10.69
C ILE A 126 33.82 -29.00 -9.48
N GLY A 127 32.69 -28.72 -8.88
CA GLY A 127 32.55 -27.89 -7.70
C GLY A 127 31.11 -27.47 -7.45
N GLU A 128 30.90 -26.79 -6.36
CA GLU A 128 29.59 -26.31 -5.93
C GLU A 128 29.68 -24.84 -5.52
N THR A 129 28.67 -24.05 -5.88
CA THR A 129 28.52 -22.69 -5.36
C THR A 129 27.41 -22.70 -4.33
N VAL A 130 27.74 -22.36 -3.09
CA VAL A 130 26.79 -22.28 -1.97
C VAL A 130 26.46 -20.81 -1.70
N SER A 131 25.20 -20.51 -1.55
CA SER A 131 24.74 -19.20 -1.09
C SER A 131 23.67 -19.36 -0.03
N GLU A 132 23.69 -18.51 1.00
CA GLU A 132 22.75 -18.56 2.10
C GLU A 132 21.76 -17.39 2.03
N MET A 133 20.52 -17.64 2.47
CA MET A 133 19.45 -16.66 2.57
C MET A 133 18.70 -16.90 3.87
N LEU A 134 18.44 -15.80 4.63
CA LEU A 134 17.68 -15.89 5.86
C LEU A 134 16.18 -15.98 5.54
N ASP A 135 15.50 -16.95 6.11
CA ASP A 135 14.06 -17.15 5.97
C ASP A 135 13.34 -17.09 7.31
N HIS A 136 12.03 -16.85 7.29
CA HIS A 136 11.18 -16.80 8.46
C HIS A 136 10.05 -17.83 8.37
N VAL A 137 10.07 -18.78 9.30
CA VAL A 137 8.91 -19.64 9.58
C VAL A 137 8.17 -19.02 10.77
N PRO A 138 6.83 -18.98 10.78
CA PRO A 138 6.10 -18.41 11.91
C PRO A 138 6.67 -18.88 13.25
N ALA A 139 7.04 -17.92 14.11
CA ALA A 139 7.71 -18.09 15.40
C ALA A 139 9.20 -18.52 15.39
N ARG A 140 9.87 -18.72 14.27
CA ARG A 140 11.34 -18.93 14.25
C ARG A 140 12.01 -18.51 12.93
N LEU A 141 13.26 -18.08 13.04
CA LEU A 141 14.12 -17.86 11.88
C LEU A 141 14.79 -19.18 11.44
N ARG A 142 15.00 -19.31 10.15
CA ARG A 142 15.79 -20.40 9.55
C ARG A 142 16.69 -19.86 8.43
N VAL A 143 17.75 -20.56 8.09
CA VAL A 143 18.61 -20.25 6.95
C VAL A 143 18.28 -21.20 5.81
N ILE A 144 18.01 -20.64 4.63
CA ILE A 144 17.89 -21.40 3.38
C ILE A 144 19.29 -21.42 2.75
N ARG A 145 19.90 -22.60 2.67
CA ARG A 145 21.20 -22.81 2.05
C ARG A 145 21.03 -23.31 0.63
N ILE A 146 21.41 -22.48 -0.35
CA ILE A 146 21.24 -22.78 -1.76
C ILE A 146 22.55 -23.34 -2.30
N CYS A 147 22.58 -24.62 -2.60
CA CYS A 147 23.73 -25.33 -3.13
C CYS A 147 23.56 -25.56 -4.63
N ARG A 148 24.51 -25.10 -5.42
CA ARG A 148 24.51 -25.24 -6.88
C ARG A 148 25.81 -25.89 -7.36
N PRO A 149 25.81 -27.19 -7.66
CA PRO A 149 26.95 -27.89 -8.21
C PRO A 149 27.41 -27.31 -9.55
N ARG A 150 28.69 -27.34 -9.78
CA ARG A 150 29.30 -27.01 -11.07
C ARG A 150 29.74 -28.29 -11.77
N TYR A 151 29.34 -28.46 -13.01
CA TYR A 151 29.66 -29.61 -13.83
C TYR A 151 30.64 -29.21 -14.93
N GLY A 152 31.69 -29.97 -15.11
CA GLY A 152 32.65 -29.84 -16.21
C GLY A 152 32.46 -30.94 -17.24
N CYS A 153 32.41 -30.59 -18.51
CA CYS A 153 32.48 -31.57 -19.61
C CYS A 153 33.93 -31.89 -19.93
N ARG A 154 34.36 -33.13 -19.77
CA ARG A 154 35.73 -33.55 -20.08
C ARG A 154 36.04 -33.53 -21.57
N ALA A 155 35.04 -33.66 -22.44
CA ALA A 155 35.19 -33.70 -23.88
C ALA A 155 35.45 -32.31 -24.51
N CYS A 156 34.73 -31.25 -24.04
CA CYS A 156 34.84 -29.91 -24.60
C CYS A 156 35.31 -28.83 -23.62
N GLY A 157 35.56 -29.17 -22.35
CA GLY A 157 35.97 -28.23 -21.30
C GLY A 157 34.91 -27.24 -20.84
N ALA A 158 33.68 -27.31 -21.35
CA ALA A 158 32.59 -26.41 -20.96
C ALA A 158 32.15 -26.65 -19.50
N ILE A 159 31.85 -25.54 -18.79
CA ILE A 159 31.37 -25.58 -17.42
C ILE A 159 29.88 -25.23 -17.42
N HIS A 160 29.08 -26.07 -16.79
CA HIS A 160 27.62 -25.86 -16.63
C HIS A 160 27.25 -25.81 -15.16
N GLN A 161 26.32 -24.89 -14.82
CA GLN A 161 25.79 -24.73 -13.47
C GLN A 161 24.34 -24.28 -13.57
N ALA A 162 23.46 -24.77 -12.70
CA ALA A 162 22.10 -24.27 -12.61
C ALA A 162 22.07 -22.74 -12.34
N PRO A 163 21.15 -21.97 -12.92
CA PRO A 163 21.02 -20.56 -12.64
C PRO A 163 20.75 -20.31 -11.14
N ALA A 164 21.19 -19.18 -10.63
CA ALA A 164 20.85 -18.79 -9.27
C ALA A 164 19.36 -18.41 -9.22
N PRO A 165 18.63 -18.78 -8.15
CA PRO A 165 17.26 -18.31 -7.98
C PRO A 165 17.27 -16.79 -7.84
N GLU A 166 16.27 -16.16 -8.43
CA GLU A 166 16.06 -14.72 -8.26
C GLU A 166 15.77 -14.40 -6.80
N ARG A 167 16.13 -13.20 -6.39
CA ARG A 167 15.90 -12.71 -5.02
C ARG A 167 15.16 -11.38 -5.07
N PRO A 168 14.21 -11.14 -4.17
CA PRO A 168 13.49 -9.86 -4.11
C PRO A 168 14.44 -8.65 -4.01
N ILE A 169 15.56 -8.85 -3.33
CA ILE A 169 16.63 -7.85 -3.20
C ILE A 169 17.91 -8.46 -3.74
N ALA A 170 18.48 -7.86 -4.77
CA ALA A 170 19.72 -8.32 -5.39
C ALA A 170 20.82 -8.49 -4.34
N LYS A 171 21.37 -9.70 -4.22
CA LYS A 171 22.35 -10.08 -3.19
C LYS A 171 21.84 -9.88 -1.73
N GLY A 172 20.53 -9.71 -1.53
CA GLY A 172 19.92 -9.57 -0.22
C GLY A 172 19.93 -10.87 0.59
N LEU A 173 19.73 -10.74 1.90
CA LEU A 173 19.64 -11.87 2.85
C LEU A 173 18.19 -12.32 3.08
N ALA A 174 17.21 -11.45 2.81
CA ALA A 174 15.81 -11.71 3.10
C ALA A 174 15.15 -12.56 2.01
N SER A 175 14.46 -13.61 2.43
CA SER A 175 13.52 -14.35 1.60
C SER A 175 12.21 -13.56 1.41
N PRO A 176 11.37 -13.90 0.42
CA PRO A 176 10.02 -13.35 0.31
C PRO A 176 9.18 -13.50 1.59
N ALA A 177 9.33 -14.60 2.31
CA ALA A 177 8.63 -14.83 3.57
C ALA A 177 9.10 -13.86 4.67
N LEU A 178 10.41 -13.61 4.79
CA LEU A 178 10.93 -12.67 5.77
C LEU A 178 10.53 -11.23 5.43
N LEU A 179 10.53 -10.85 4.15
CA LEU A 179 10.02 -9.54 3.72
C LEU A 179 8.54 -9.37 4.05
N ALA A 180 7.71 -10.37 3.73
CA ALA A 180 6.29 -10.35 4.08
C ALA A 180 6.09 -10.20 5.59
N HIS A 181 6.87 -10.92 6.41
CA HIS A 181 6.82 -10.79 7.87
C HIS A 181 7.13 -9.35 8.34
N VAL A 182 8.20 -8.76 7.84
CA VAL A 182 8.59 -7.38 8.22
C VAL A 182 7.49 -6.38 7.85
N LEU A 183 6.89 -6.53 6.66
CA LEU A 183 5.80 -5.66 6.21
C LEU A 183 4.53 -5.84 7.05
N ILE A 184 4.10 -7.07 7.30
CA ILE A 184 2.91 -7.34 8.11
C ILE A 184 3.12 -6.85 9.54
N ALA A 185 4.25 -7.18 10.17
CA ALA A 185 4.57 -6.71 11.51
C ALA A 185 4.55 -5.18 11.61
N LYS A 186 5.08 -4.46 10.60
CA LYS A 186 5.08 -2.98 10.61
C LYS A 186 3.70 -2.38 10.34
N TYR A 187 2.99 -2.84 9.31
CA TYR A 187 1.81 -2.15 8.77
C TYR A 187 0.48 -2.78 9.16
N CYS A 188 0.47 -4.01 9.63
CA CYS A 188 -0.71 -4.69 10.14
C CYS A 188 -0.72 -4.76 11.67
N ASP A 189 0.45 -5.03 12.28
CA ASP A 189 0.58 -5.24 13.73
C ASP A 189 1.15 -4.01 14.45
N HIS A 190 1.38 -2.91 13.71
CA HIS A 190 1.91 -1.63 14.22
C HIS A 190 3.22 -1.77 14.99
N LEU A 191 4.09 -2.72 14.59
CA LEU A 191 5.36 -2.99 15.22
C LEU A 191 6.49 -2.24 14.50
N PRO A 192 7.05 -1.17 15.10
CA PRO A 192 8.11 -0.39 14.49
C PRO A 192 9.35 -1.21 14.17
N LEU A 193 10.12 -0.81 13.15
CA LEU A 193 11.32 -1.54 12.72
C LEU A 193 12.37 -1.66 13.82
N TYR A 194 12.52 -0.65 14.69
CA TYR A 194 13.45 -0.73 15.81
C TYR A 194 13.08 -1.84 16.81
N ARG A 195 11.78 -2.06 17.05
CA ARG A 195 11.31 -3.18 17.88
C ARG A 195 11.50 -4.51 17.19
N GLN A 196 11.28 -4.57 15.87
CA GLN A 196 11.56 -5.77 15.08
C GLN A 196 13.06 -6.12 15.14
N SER A 197 13.95 -5.13 14.98
CA SER A 197 15.40 -5.30 15.14
C SER A 197 15.76 -5.90 16.51
N GLN A 198 15.17 -5.38 17.60
CA GLN A 198 15.36 -5.93 18.94
C GLN A 198 14.81 -7.35 19.10
N ILE A 199 13.68 -7.68 18.44
CA ILE A 199 13.11 -9.03 18.46
C ILE A 199 14.05 -10.01 17.76
N PHE A 200 14.57 -9.65 16.59
CA PHE A 200 15.54 -10.48 15.87
C PHE A 200 16.84 -10.67 16.67
N ALA A 201 17.34 -9.60 17.29
CA ALA A 201 18.53 -9.69 18.17
C ALA A 201 18.34 -10.67 19.33
N ARG A 202 17.15 -10.71 19.96
CA ARG A 202 16.83 -11.72 21.00
C ARG A 202 16.79 -13.15 20.47
N GLN A 203 16.58 -13.32 19.17
CA GLN A 203 16.65 -14.63 18.48
C GLN A 203 18.06 -14.94 17.96
N GLY A 204 19.07 -14.12 18.33
CA GLY A 204 20.45 -14.30 17.93
C GLY A 204 20.78 -13.83 16.52
N VAL A 205 19.94 -13.03 15.89
CA VAL A 205 20.16 -12.49 14.55
C VAL A 205 20.13 -10.96 14.61
N GLU A 206 21.28 -10.34 14.42
CA GLU A 206 21.39 -8.88 14.39
C GLU A 206 21.06 -8.35 13.00
N ILE A 207 19.93 -7.64 12.88
CA ILE A 207 19.51 -6.92 11.70
C ILE A 207 19.26 -5.48 12.12
N ASP A 208 20.06 -4.57 11.60
CA ASP A 208 19.94 -3.16 11.92
C ASP A 208 18.69 -2.52 11.27
N ARG A 209 18.26 -1.39 11.82
CA ARG A 209 17.08 -0.67 11.33
C ARG A 209 17.21 -0.20 9.88
N PRO A 210 18.35 0.40 9.45
CA PRO A 210 18.56 0.76 8.05
C PRO A 210 18.36 -0.40 7.09
N THR A 211 18.83 -1.60 7.46
CA THR A 211 18.61 -2.81 6.65
C THR A 211 17.13 -3.16 6.55
N LEU A 212 16.39 -3.15 7.65
CA LEU A 212 14.93 -3.38 7.63
C LEU A 212 14.18 -2.31 6.83
N ALA A 213 14.57 -1.04 6.95
CA ALA A 213 13.99 0.05 6.19
C ALA A 213 14.26 -0.10 4.68
N ASN A 214 15.47 -0.50 4.30
CA ASN A 214 15.82 -0.81 2.92
C ASN A 214 15.00 -1.99 2.37
N TRP A 215 14.73 -3.00 3.18
CA TRP A 215 13.86 -4.12 2.79
C TRP A 215 12.44 -3.66 2.53
N VAL A 216 11.89 -2.80 3.38
CA VAL A 216 10.57 -2.19 3.17
C VAL A 216 10.52 -1.41 1.86
N GLY A 217 11.53 -0.56 1.59
CA GLY A 217 11.62 0.20 0.35
C GLY A 217 11.65 -0.67 -0.89
N SER A 218 12.52 -1.69 -0.88
CA SER A 218 12.64 -2.63 -2.00
C SER A 218 11.37 -3.45 -2.23
N ALA A 219 10.71 -3.90 -1.15
CA ALA A 219 9.46 -4.63 -1.25
C ALA A 219 8.32 -3.73 -1.78
N CYS A 220 8.26 -2.45 -1.39
CA CYS A 220 7.29 -1.50 -1.93
C CYS A 220 7.45 -1.33 -3.45
N TRP A 221 8.69 -1.23 -3.94
CA TRP A 221 8.95 -1.15 -5.38
C TRP A 221 8.38 -2.36 -6.14
N TRP A 222 8.57 -3.57 -5.62
CA TRP A 222 7.97 -4.78 -6.20
C TRP A 222 6.45 -4.72 -6.22
N LEU A 223 5.83 -4.14 -5.20
CA LEU A 223 4.37 -4.13 -5.00
C LEU A 223 3.66 -2.95 -5.67
N GLU A 224 4.37 -1.91 -6.11
CA GLU A 224 3.79 -0.75 -6.82
C GLU A 224 2.96 -1.13 -8.06
N PRO A 225 3.40 -2.05 -8.96
CA PRO A 225 2.59 -2.44 -10.10
C PRO A 225 1.27 -3.11 -9.69
N LEU A 226 1.26 -3.88 -8.59
CA LEU A 226 0.07 -4.52 -8.07
C LEU A 226 -0.89 -3.49 -7.44
N GLN A 227 -0.34 -2.50 -6.73
CA GLN A 227 -1.14 -1.37 -6.22
C GLN A 227 -1.77 -0.58 -7.37
N ALA A 228 -1.07 -0.37 -8.48
CA ALA A 228 -1.62 0.30 -9.66
C ALA A 228 -2.80 -0.48 -10.26
N ARG A 229 -2.73 -1.81 -10.34
CA ARG A 229 -3.86 -2.67 -10.77
C ARG A 229 -5.04 -2.56 -9.80
N LEU A 230 -4.77 -2.57 -8.50
CA LEU A 230 -5.77 -2.38 -7.46
C LEU A 230 -6.46 -1.00 -7.58
N ALA A 231 -5.70 0.07 -7.81
CA ALA A 231 -6.23 1.41 -8.02
C ALA A 231 -7.12 1.47 -9.26
N ALA A 232 -6.71 0.84 -10.37
CA ALA A 232 -7.54 0.75 -11.57
C ALA A 232 -8.87 0.04 -11.30
N HIS A 233 -8.88 -1.06 -10.54
CA HIS A 233 -10.10 -1.75 -10.12
C HIS A 233 -11.00 -0.86 -9.26
N VAL A 234 -10.44 -0.16 -8.26
CA VAL A 234 -11.20 0.73 -7.38
C VAL A 234 -11.81 1.88 -8.18
N PHE A 235 -11.01 2.60 -8.97
CA PHE A 235 -11.48 3.76 -9.75
C PHE A 235 -12.36 3.41 -10.94
N GLY A 236 -12.40 2.15 -11.37
CA GLY A 236 -13.35 1.63 -12.35
C GLY A 236 -14.78 1.48 -11.83
N SER A 237 -15.03 1.71 -10.55
CA SER A 237 -16.37 1.66 -9.95
C SER A 237 -17.20 2.89 -10.30
N ALA A 238 -18.52 2.71 -10.47
CA ALA A 238 -19.45 3.84 -10.59
C ALA A 238 -19.73 4.54 -9.25
N LYS A 239 -19.29 3.96 -8.13
CA LYS A 239 -19.42 4.53 -6.79
C LYS A 239 -18.22 4.22 -5.94
N LEU A 240 -17.70 5.26 -5.28
CA LEU A 240 -16.59 5.17 -4.34
C LEU A 240 -16.96 5.75 -2.98
N PHE A 241 -16.29 5.24 -1.97
CA PHE A 241 -16.20 5.86 -0.65
C PHE A 241 -14.84 6.54 -0.54
N ALA A 242 -14.81 7.77 -0.02
CA ALA A 242 -13.58 8.50 0.20
C ALA A 242 -13.55 9.11 1.60
N ASP A 243 -12.38 9.04 2.22
CA ASP A 243 -12.09 9.64 3.52
C ASP A 243 -10.60 10.03 3.59
N ASP A 244 -10.22 10.83 4.57
CA ASP A 244 -8.82 11.15 4.82
C ASP A 244 -8.48 11.10 6.30
N THR A 245 -7.27 10.62 6.58
CA THR A 245 -6.75 10.50 7.95
C THR A 245 -5.49 11.37 8.10
N PRO A 246 -5.37 12.19 9.16
CA PRO A 246 -4.16 12.92 9.44
C PRO A 246 -3.04 11.96 9.86
N ILE A 247 -1.83 12.19 9.35
CA ILE A 247 -0.65 11.44 9.69
C ILE A 247 0.48 12.38 10.10
N PRO A 248 1.23 12.09 11.18
CA PRO A 248 2.42 12.85 11.51
C PRO A 248 3.54 12.49 10.52
N VAL A 249 4.09 13.48 9.86
CA VAL A 249 5.22 13.32 8.92
C VAL A 249 6.38 14.16 9.43
N LEU A 250 7.57 13.57 9.54
CA LEU A 250 8.75 14.31 9.93
C LEU A 250 9.05 15.45 8.94
N ASP A 251 9.35 16.63 9.48
CA ASP A 251 9.77 17.80 8.71
C ASP A 251 11.26 18.08 9.01
N PRO A 252 12.18 17.47 8.22
CA PRO A 252 13.60 17.57 8.48
C PRO A 252 14.08 19.03 8.54
N GLY A 253 14.73 19.40 9.63
CA GLY A 253 15.28 20.75 9.84
C GLY A 253 14.37 21.68 10.65
N ARG A 254 13.13 21.28 11.00
CA ARG A 254 12.23 22.10 11.85
C ARG A 254 12.07 21.58 13.28
N GLY A 255 12.63 20.40 13.60
CA GLY A 255 12.54 19.81 14.94
C GLY A 255 11.11 19.38 15.35
N ARG A 256 10.14 19.37 14.42
CA ARG A 256 8.76 18.97 14.67
C ARG A 256 8.18 18.19 13.47
N THR A 257 7.11 17.45 13.72
CA THR A 257 6.34 16.83 12.64
C THR A 257 5.42 17.84 11.97
N LYS A 258 5.16 17.65 10.67
CA LYS A 258 4.03 18.26 9.95
C LYS A 258 2.89 17.26 9.84
N THR A 259 1.68 17.77 9.69
CA THR A 259 0.51 16.93 9.45
C THR A 259 0.36 16.67 7.96
N GLY A 260 0.71 15.47 7.53
CA GLY A 260 0.33 14.93 6.22
C GLY A 260 -1.07 14.31 6.25
N ARG A 261 -1.50 13.76 5.14
CA ARG A 261 -2.78 13.06 4.99
C ARG A 261 -2.62 11.75 4.25
N LEU A 262 -3.38 10.78 4.69
CA LEU A 262 -3.58 9.52 3.98
C LEU A 262 -5.02 9.48 3.49
N TRP A 263 -5.20 9.56 2.18
CA TRP A 263 -6.49 9.50 1.51
C TRP A 263 -6.82 8.05 1.21
N VAL A 264 -8.03 7.63 1.51
CA VAL A 264 -8.53 6.28 1.18
C VAL A 264 -9.68 6.39 0.20
N TYR A 265 -9.64 5.55 -0.83
CA TYR A 265 -10.75 5.33 -1.75
C TYR A 265 -11.11 3.86 -1.69
N ALA A 266 -12.39 3.55 -1.49
CA ALA A 266 -12.85 2.18 -1.37
C ALA A 266 -14.02 1.91 -2.30
N ARG A 267 -14.01 0.70 -2.87
CA ARG A 267 -15.12 0.08 -3.57
C ARG A 267 -15.66 -1.06 -2.72
N ASP A 268 -16.97 -1.09 -2.50
CA ASP A 268 -17.65 -2.20 -1.84
C ASP A 268 -19.04 -2.38 -2.43
N ASP A 269 -19.19 -3.34 -3.30
CA ASP A 269 -20.43 -3.64 -4.02
C ASP A 269 -21.30 -4.70 -3.31
N ARG A 270 -20.78 -5.36 -2.25
CA ARG A 270 -21.48 -6.40 -1.48
C ARG A 270 -22.84 -5.97 -0.91
N PRO A 271 -23.01 -4.72 -0.41
CA PRO A 271 -24.29 -4.32 0.17
C PRO A 271 -25.49 -4.33 -0.78
N TRP A 272 -25.27 -4.34 -2.08
CA TRP A 272 -26.33 -4.42 -3.11
C TRP A 272 -26.16 -5.62 -4.03
N SER A 273 -25.45 -6.66 -3.55
CA SER A 273 -25.19 -7.89 -4.32
C SER A 273 -24.45 -7.66 -5.65
N GLY A 274 -23.62 -6.64 -5.70
CA GLY A 274 -22.73 -6.41 -6.85
C GLY A 274 -21.67 -7.50 -6.95
N PRO A 275 -21.27 -7.91 -8.18
CA PRO A 275 -20.35 -9.03 -8.40
C PRO A 275 -18.90 -8.71 -8.09
N GLU A 276 -18.56 -7.44 -8.04
CA GLU A 276 -17.16 -7.01 -7.97
C GLU A 276 -16.58 -7.13 -6.56
N PRO A 277 -15.36 -7.62 -6.42
CA PRO A 277 -14.72 -7.77 -5.13
C PRO A 277 -14.46 -6.42 -4.43
N PRO A 278 -14.61 -6.35 -3.10
CA PRO A 278 -14.34 -5.14 -2.35
C PRO A 278 -12.84 -4.85 -2.34
N ALA A 279 -12.49 -3.57 -2.46
CA ALA A 279 -11.11 -3.13 -2.48
C ALA A 279 -10.95 -1.72 -1.91
N ALA A 280 -9.77 -1.42 -1.36
CA ALA A 280 -9.41 -0.10 -0.88
C ALA A 280 -8.01 0.28 -1.34
N VAL A 281 -7.85 1.53 -1.77
CA VAL A 281 -6.55 2.08 -2.17
C VAL A 281 -6.28 3.36 -1.38
N TYR A 282 -5.05 3.50 -0.94
CA TYR A 282 -4.59 4.66 -0.16
C TYR A 282 -3.60 5.48 -0.97
N PHE A 283 -3.65 6.80 -0.78
CA PHE A 283 -2.69 7.76 -1.31
C PHE A 283 -2.26 8.72 -0.21
N ASP A 284 -0.98 9.01 -0.13
CA ASP A 284 -0.48 10.00 0.81
C ASP A 284 -0.46 11.40 0.20
N SER A 285 -0.45 12.40 1.05
CA SER A 285 -0.17 13.78 0.64
C SER A 285 0.41 14.60 1.78
N PRO A 286 1.21 15.63 1.47
CA PRO A 286 1.84 16.47 2.49
C PRO A 286 0.86 17.40 3.20
N ASP A 287 -0.36 17.54 2.69
CA ASP A 287 -1.39 18.46 3.19
C ASP A 287 -2.81 18.00 2.84
N ARG A 288 -3.83 18.70 3.34
CA ARG A 288 -5.27 18.46 3.06
C ARG A 288 -5.84 19.38 1.97
N LYS A 289 -5.06 19.84 1.01
CA LYS A 289 -5.57 20.72 -0.05
C LYS A 289 -6.47 19.96 -1.03
N ALA A 290 -7.48 20.69 -1.58
CA ALA A 290 -8.44 20.12 -2.53
C ALA A 290 -7.81 19.60 -3.83
N GLU A 291 -6.62 20.09 -4.19
CA GLU A 291 -5.84 19.64 -5.36
C GLU A 291 -5.42 18.16 -5.22
N ARG A 292 -5.28 17.66 -3.99
CA ARG A 292 -4.86 16.28 -3.74
C ARG A 292 -5.93 15.28 -4.19
N PRO A 293 -7.15 15.29 -3.62
CA PRO A 293 -8.20 14.41 -4.12
C PRO A 293 -8.58 14.70 -5.57
N ALA A 294 -8.43 15.94 -6.08
CA ALA A 294 -8.64 16.25 -7.48
C ALA A 294 -7.68 15.49 -8.41
N ALA A 295 -6.39 15.43 -8.05
CA ALA A 295 -5.40 14.67 -8.79
C ALA A 295 -5.68 13.15 -8.75
N HIS A 296 -6.05 12.62 -7.57
CA HIS A 296 -6.36 11.19 -7.44
C HIS A 296 -7.58 10.78 -8.26
N LEU A 297 -8.61 11.64 -8.33
CA LEU A 297 -9.92 11.37 -8.93
C LEU A 297 -10.09 11.95 -10.35
N GLN A 298 -9.02 12.42 -10.99
CA GLN A 298 -9.08 13.11 -12.29
C GLN A 298 -9.80 12.31 -13.40
N HIS A 299 -9.77 10.98 -13.33
CA HIS A 299 -10.41 10.08 -14.28
C HIS A 299 -11.65 9.39 -13.73
N PHE A 300 -11.99 9.62 -12.48
CA PHE A 300 -13.17 9.03 -11.87
C PHE A 300 -14.44 9.75 -12.33
N ARG A 301 -15.49 8.97 -12.63
CA ARG A 301 -16.83 9.42 -12.98
C ARG A 301 -17.84 8.63 -12.18
N GLY A 302 -18.75 9.30 -11.48
CA GLY A 302 -19.79 8.62 -10.73
C GLY A 302 -20.08 9.23 -9.37
N VAL A 303 -20.57 8.42 -8.45
CA VAL A 303 -20.96 8.85 -7.09
C VAL A 303 -19.77 8.71 -6.14
N LEU A 304 -19.39 9.80 -5.50
CA LEU A 304 -18.37 9.81 -4.46
C LEU A 304 -19.03 10.06 -3.09
N GLN A 305 -18.98 9.07 -2.21
CA GLN A 305 -19.46 9.23 -0.85
C GLN A 305 -18.33 9.72 0.05
N VAL A 306 -18.57 10.87 0.69
CA VAL A 306 -17.57 11.60 1.48
C VAL A 306 -18.12 12.03 2.84
N ASP A 307 -17.22 12.49 3.71
CA ASP A 307 -17.54 13.28 4.90
C ASP A 307 -18.04 14.70 4.51
N GLY A 308 -17.82 15.68 5.30
CA GLY A 308 -18.18 17.08 4.98
C GLY A 308 -16.98 17.95 4.59
N TYR A 309 -15.88 17.38 4.10
CA TYR A 309 -14.72 18.17 3.70
C TYR A 309 -14.99 18.99 2.44
N ALA A 310 -14.86 20.32 2.55
CA ALA A 310 -15.15 21.25 1.46
C ALA A 310 -14.25 21.05 0.22
N GLY A 311 -13.09 20.43 0.37
CA GLY A 311 -12.22 20.12 -0.76
C GLY A 311 -12.85 19.19 -1.79
N PHE A 312 -13.78 18.33 -1.38
CA PHE A 312 -14.51 17.46 -2.31
C PHE A 312 -15.58 18.22 -3.11
N GLU A 313 -16.11 19.34 -2.60
CA GLU A 313 -17.13 20.13 -3.29
C GLU A 313 -16.60 20.68 -4.62
N ARG A 314 -15.30 21.00 -4.71
CA ARG A 314 -14.66 21.46 -5.94
C ARG A 314 -14.60 20.40 -7.05
N LEU A 315 -14.74 19.13 -6.71
CA LEU A 315 -14.70 18.04 -7.68
C LEU A 315 -15.99 17.92 -8.50
N THR A 316 -17.06 18.57 -8.06
CA THR A 316 -18.37 18.54 -8.75
C THR A 316 -18.49 19.54 -9.88
N ALA A 317 -17.57 20.50 -9.97
CA ALA A 317 -17.63 21.58 -10.96
C ALA A 317 -17.63 21.10 -12.43
N PRO A 318 -16.90 20.03 -12.81
CA PRO A 318 -16.97 19.45 -14.15
C PRO A 318 -18.25 18.65 -14.44
N GLY A 319 -19.08 18.35 -13.40
CA GLY A 319 -20.32 17.59 -13.54
C GLY A 319 -20.17 16.06 -13.57
N ASP A 320 -18.96 15.56 -13.60
CA ASP A 320 -18.67 14.11 -13.70
C ASP A 320 -18.75 13.37 -12.36
N ILE A 321 -18.51 14.09 -11.25
CA ILE A 321 -18.53 13.54 -9.90
C ILE A 321 -19.74 14.08 -9.14
N VAL A 322 -20.51 13.17 -8.60
CA VAL A 322 -21.70 13.48 -7.82
C VAL A 322 -21.46 13.10 -6.37
N LEU A 323 -21.49 14.08 -5.45
CA LEU A 323 -21.26 13.80 -4.03
C LEU A 323 -22.47 13.18 -3.36
N ALA A 324 -22.23 12.17 -2.53
CA ALA A 324 -23.15 11.65 -1.53
C ALA A 324 -22.56 11.86 -0.13
N ALA A 325 -23.35 12.43 0.78
CA ALA A 325 -22.90 12.66 2.15
C ALA A 325 -23.21 11.47 3.06
N CYS A 326 -22.41 11.34 4.11
CA CYS A 326 -22.52 10.26 5.06
C CYS A 326 -23.44 10.61 6.23
N TRP A 327 -24.55 9.87 6.42
CA TRP A 327 -25.46 10.03 7.55
C TRP A 327 -24.79 9.77 8.91
N ALA A 328 -23.74 8.98 8.97
CA ALA A 328 -23.08 8.74 10.24
C ALA A 328 -22.28 9.96 10.74
N HIS A 329 -21.71 10.76 9.83
CA HIS A 329 -21.08 12.02 10.21
C HIS A 329 -22.14 13.02 10.71
N ALA A 330 -23.29 13.09 10.06
CA ALA A 330 -24.43 13.88 10.57
C ALA A 330 -24.91 13.37 11.93
N ARG A 331 -25.10 12.04 12.07
CA ARG A 331 -25.50 11.40 13.32
C ARG A 331 -24.52 11.67 14.45
N ARG A 332 -23.22 11.60 14.21
CA ARG A 332 -22.18 11.84 15.23
C ARG A 332 -22.30 13.21 15.86
N LYS A 333 -22.57 14.26 15.07
CA LYS A 333 -22.76 15.62 15.61
C LYS A 333 -23.94 15.71 16.59
N PHE A 334 -25.05 15.04 16.28
CA PHE A 334 -26.18 14.97 17.21
C PHE A 334 -25.88 14.06 18.41
N TYR A 335 -25.13 12.99 18.23
CA TYR A 335 -24.76 12.07 19.30
C TYR A 335 -23.84 12.75 20.32
N ASP A 336 -22.75 13.36 19.87
CA ASP A 336 -21.80 14.06 20.74
C ASP A 336 -22.50 15.18 21.54
N LEU A 337 -23.45 15.86 20.91
CA LEU A 337 -24.28 16.87 21.57
C LEU A 337 -25.24 16.29 22.60
N HIS A 338 -25.91 15.18 22.26
CA HIS A 338 -26.82 14.52 23.18
C HIS A 338 -26.10 14.01 24.42
N GLU A 339 -24.96 13.36 24.25
CA GLU A 339 -24.12 12.89 25.36
C GLU A 339 -23.63 14.05 26.25
N ALA A 340 -23.29 15.20 25.66
CA ALA A 340 -22.79 16.34 26.42
C ALA A 340 -23.86 17.14 27.13
N THR A 341 -25.11 17.18 26.61
CA THR A 341 -26.14 18.15 27.08
C THR A 341 -27.49 17.53 27.40
N GLY A 342 -27.72 16.26 27.06
CA GLY A 342 -29.04 15.63 27.19
C GLY A 342 -30.13 16.25 26.28
N SER A 343 -29.76 16.98 25.23
CA SER A 343 -30.70 17.72 24.36
C SER A 343 -31.80 16.82 23.80
N PRO A 344 -33.10 17.14 24.06
CA PRO A 344 -34.21 16.36 23.52
C PRO A 344 -34.35 16.47 22.00
N ILE A 345 -33.94 17.59 21.41
CA ILE A 345 -33.91 17.78 19.95
C ILE A 345 -32.83 16.88 19.31
N ALA A 346 -31.65 16.77 19.95
CA ALA A 346 -30.61 15.85 19.49
C ALA A 346 -31.05 14.39 19.61
N ALA A 347 -31.73 14.01 20.72
CA ALA A 347 -32.31 12.68 20.90
C ALA A 347 -33.33 12.33 19.82
N GLU A 348 -34.23 13.26 19.48
CA GLU A 348 -35.23 13.06 18.42
C GLU A 348 -34.57 12.95 17.04
N ALA A 349 -33.53 13.75 16.74
CA ALA A 349 -32.78 13.60 15.51
C ALA A 349 -32.13 12.20 15.41
N LEU A 350 -31.53 11.70 16.50
CA LEU A 350 -30.94 10.37 16.57
C LEU A 350 -31.97 9.27 16.35
N ARG A 351 -33.19 9.41 16.93
CA ARG A 351 -34.28 8.46 16.76
C ARG A 351 -34.72 8.38 15.29
N ARG A 352 -34.93 9.52 14.62
CA ARG A 352 -35.28 9.57 13.19
C ARG A 352 -34.19 8.98 12.30
N ILE A 353 -32.93 9.25 12.57
CA ILE A 353 -31.82 8.65 11.83
C ILE A 353 -31.77 7.13 12.07
N ALA A 354 -32.10 6.65 13.28
CA ALA A 354 -32.14 5.22 13.58
C ALA A 354 -33.21 4.48 12.76
N GLU A 355 -34.34 5.12 12.49
CA GLU A 355 -35.41 4.56 11.63
C GLU A 355 -34.88 4.37 10.18
N LEU A 356 -34.17 5.37 9.64
CA LEU A 356 -33.56 5.23 8.32
C LEU A 356 -32.57 4.06 8.27
N TYR A 357 -31.77 3.86 9.33
CA TYR A 357 -30.85 2.73 9.44
C TYR A 357 -31.56 1.38 9.57
N ALA A 358 -32.71 1.33 10.27
CA ALA A 358 -33.50 0.11 10.37
C ALA A 358 -34.04 -0.33 9.00
N ILE A 359 -34.56 0.62 8.22
CA ILE A 359 -34.98 0.36 6.83
C ILE A 359 -33.80 -0.14 5.97
N ASP A 360 -32.65 0.54 6.02
CA ASP A 360 -31.51 0.16 5.21
C ASP A 360 -30.94 -1.22 5.58
N ARG A 361 -31.01 -1.58 6.87
CA ARG A 361 -30.60 -2.90 7.36
C ARG A 361 -31.51 -4.00 6.85
N SER A 362 -32.84 -3.77 6.78
CA SER A 362 -33.79 -4.77 6.31
C SER A 362 -33.62 -5.15 4.84
N ILE A 363 -32.98 -4.31 4.05
CA ILE A 363 -32.74 -4.51 2.61
C ILE A 363 -31.26 -4.80 2.27
N GLN A 364 -30.47 -5.13 3.28
CA GLN A 364 -29.06 -5.49 3.06
C GLN A 364 -28.96 -6.78 2.23
N GLY A 365 -28.12 -6.79 1.20
CA GLY A 365 -27.96 -7.93 0.28
C GLY A 365 -29.04 -7.99 -0.82
N SER A 366 -30.01 -7.08 -0.84
CA SER A 366 -30.97 -6.97 -1.94
C SER A 366 -30.36 -6.22 -3.13
N THR A 367 -30.91 -6.46 -4.35
CA THR A 367 -30.49 -5.76 -5.55
C THR A 367 -30.68 -4.25 -5.47
N ALA A 368 -29.94 -3.48 -6.26
CA ALA A 368 -30.02 -2.01 -6.25
C ALA A 368 -31.45 -1.50 -6.52
N ASP A 369 -32.20 -2.15 -7.40
CA ASP A 369 -33.58 -1.77 -7.74
C ASP A 369 -34.55 -2.07 -6.58
N ALA A 370 -34.46 -3.25 -5.96
CA ALA A 370 -35.23 -3.59 -4.78
C ALA A 370 -34.96 -2.60 -3.62
N ARG A 371 -33.71 -2.27 -3.38
CA ARG A 371 -33.30 -1.28 -2.39
C ARG A 371 -33.87 0.10 -2.68
N ARG A 372 -33.78 0.55 -3.93
CA ARG A 372 -34.37 1.84 -4.37
C ARG A 372 -35.86 1.86 -4.17
N HIS A 373 -36.59 0.78 -4.48
CA HIS A 373 -38.03 0.68 -4.28
C HIS A 373 -38.38 0.86 -2.80
N VAL A 374 -37.81 0.08 -1.89
CA VAL A 374 -38.08 0.16 -0.45
C VAL A 374 -37.66 1.51 0.14
N ARG A 375 -36.57 2.08 -0.27
CA ARG A 375 -36.14 3.42 0.18
C ARG A 375 -37.13 4.50 -0.24
N ASN A 376 -37.66 4.43 -1.47
CA ASN A 376 -38.68 5.38 -1.92
C ASN A 376 -40.01 5.21 -1.22
N THR A 377 -40.44 3.99 -0.90
CA THR A 377 -41.71 3.75 -0.22
C THR A 377 -41.65 4.00 1.28
N SER A 378 -40.55 3.66 1.95
CA SER A 378 -40.49 3.68 3.42
C SER A 378 -39.56 4.79 3.97
N ALA A 379 -38.39 5.08 3.34
CA ALA A 379 -37.47 6.08 3.85
C ALA A 379 -37.77 7.50 3.35
N ARG A 380 -38.26 7.65 2.10
CA ARG A 380 -38.59 8.98 1.53
C ARG A 380 -39.57 9.76 2.38
N PRO A 381 -40.72 9.22 2.86
CA PRO A 381 -41.64 9.96 3.73
C PRO A 381 -40.95 10.45 5.02
N LEU A 382 -40.09 9.64 5.64
CA LEU A 382 -39.34 10.05 6.83
C LEU A 382 -38.41 11.22 6.56
N ILE A 383 -37.72 11.20 5.43
CA ILE A 383 -36.80 12.25 4.97
C ILE A 383 -37.59 13.56 4.69
N GLU A 384 -38.75 13.45 4.04
CA GLU A 384 -39.60 14.59 3.71
C GLU A 384 -40.18 15.27 4.98
N MET A 385 -40.45 14.51 6.02
CA MET A 385 -40.89 15.06 7.33
C MET A 385 -39.71 15.59 8.14
N MET A 386 -38.52 15.04 7.99
CA MET A 386 -37.36 15.39 8.80
C MET A 386 -36.77 16.78 8.45
N LYS A 387 -36.78 17.15 7.18
CA LYS A 387 -36.20 18.45 6.74
C LYS A 387 -36.96 19.64 7.32
N PRO A 388 -38.31 19.77 7.15
CA PRO A 388 -39.08 20.88 7.75
C PRO A 388 -38.97 20.90 9.27
N TRP A 389 -38.90 19.74 9.92
CA TRP A 389 -38.69 19.66 11.35
C TRP A 389 -37.35 20.26 11.75
N LEU A 390 -36.22 19.89 11.08
CA LEU A 390 -34.90 20.48 11.33
C LEU A 390 -34.89 21.99 11.09
N GLU A 391 -35.55 22.47 10.05
CA GLU A 391 -35.67 23.92 9.74
C GLU A 391 -36.46 24.65 10.85
N THR A 392 -37.55 24.04 11.37
CA THR A 392 -38.32 24.59 12.48
C THR A 392 -37.49 24.67 13.76
N GLU A 393 -36.78 23.59 14.10
CA GLU A 393 -35.92 23.56 15.28
C GLU A 393 -34.75 24.53 15.19
N LEU A 394 -34.19 24.72 13.99
CA LEU A 394 -33.13 25.72 13.76
C LEU A 394 -33.59 27.14 14.10
N GLY A 395 -34.86 27.48 13.80
CA GLY A 395 -35.43 28.77 14.14
C GLY A 395 -35.68 28.98 15.64
N ARG A 396 -35.71 27.89 16.44
CA ARG A 396 -35.96 27.93 17.88
C ARG A 396 -34.73 27.94 18.76
N VAL A 397 -33.57 27.58 18.21
CA VAL A 397 -32.32 27.45 18.95
C VAL A 397 -31.37 28.63 18.72
N PRO A 398 -30.49 28.96 19.68
CA PRO A 398 -29.53 30.04 19.52
C PRO A 398 -28.66 29.84 18.30
N PRO A 399 -28.46 30.85 17.42
CA PRO A 399 -27.76 30.70 16.16
C PRO A 399 -26.30 30.26 16.27
N ALA A 400 -25.61 30.63 17.36
CA ALA A 400 -24.19 30.30 17.59
C ALA A 400 -24.03 29.00 18.43
N GLY A 401 -25.14 28.27 18.73
CA GLY A 401 -25.06 27.06 19.57
C GLY A 401 -24.61 25.82 18.79
N PRO A 402 -24.03 24.83 19.50
CA PRO A 402 -23.61 23.55 18.89
C PRO A 402 -24.77 22.79 18.22
N LEU A 403 -26.01 22.92 18.76
CA LEU A 403 -27.19 22.31 18.15
C LEU A 403 -27.54 22.95 16.80
N ALA A 404 -27.46 24.29 16.70
CA ALA A 404 -27.66 25.00 15.44
C ALA A 404 -26.57 24.63 14.42
N GLU A 405 -25.35 24.41 14.87
CA GLU A 405 -24.25 23.94 14.01
C GLU A 405 -24.54 22.53 13.46
N ALA A 406 -24.97 21.59 14.31
CA ALA A 406 -25.31 20.22 13.91
C ALA A 406 -26.48 20.20 12.89
N ILE A 407 -27.52 21.02 13.13
CA ILE A 407 -28.64 21.14 12.21
C ILE A 407 -28.22 21.77 10.87
N ARG A 408 -27.46 22.88 10.89
CA ARG A 408 -26.95 23.49 9.68
C ARG A 408 -26.04 22.57 8.88
N TYR A 409 -25.22 21.78 9.56
CA TYR A 409 -24.38 20.76 8.90
C TYR A 409 -25.23 19.79 8.08
N ALA A 410 -26.35 19.29 8.64
CA ALA A 410 -27.25 18.38 7.95
C ALA A 410 -28.00 19.10 6.80
N LEU A 411 -28.59 20.28 7.05
CA LEU A 411 -29.35 21.02 6.06
C LEU A 411 -28.50 21.49 4.87
N ALA A 412 -27.28 21.96 5.10
CA ALA A 412 -26.37 22.37 4.02
C ALA A 412 -25.98 21.22 3.08
N ARG A 413 -26.02 19.98 3.58
CA ARG A 413 -25.71 18.76 2.83
C ARG A 413 -26.93 17.94 2.47
N TRP A 414 -28.12 18.50 2.63
CA TRP A 414 -29.39 17.76 2.46
C TRP A 414 -29.51 17.04 1.11
N PRO A 415 -29.22 17.71 -0.04
CA PRO A 415 -29.28 17.01 -1.33
C PRO A 415 -28.30 15.80 -1.42
N ALA A 416 -27.12 15.92 -0.82
CA ALA A 416 -26.14 14.85 -0.79
C ALA A 416 -26.50 13.75 0.22
N LEU A 417 -27.12 14.09 1.37
CA LEU A 417 -27.61 13.13 2.36
C LEU A 417 -28.81 12.31 1.84
N THR A 418 -29.66 12.89 1.01
CA THR A 418 -30.87 12.22 0.50
C THR A 418 -30.63 11.43 -0.79
N ARG A 419 -29.47 11.54 -1.39
CA ARG A 419 -29.13 10.85 -2.66
C ARG A 419 -29.26 9.33 -2.60
N PHE A 420 -29.09 8.71 -1.42
CA PHE A 420 -29.27 7.28 -1.24
C PHE A 420 -30.68 6.79 -1.58
N LEU A 421 -31.69 7.66 -1.59
CA LEU A 421 -33.07 7.33 -1.97
C LEU A 421 -33.14 6.94 -3.46
N ASP A 422 -32.37 7.62 -4.31
CA ASP A 422 -32.39 7.45 -5.76
C ASP A 422 -31.29 6.49 -6.24
N ASP A 423 -30.17 6.40 -5.49
CA ASP A 423 -29.11 5.43 -5.72
C ASP A 423 -29.36 4.18 -4.88
N GLY A 424 -29.78 3.07 -5.48
CA GLY A 424 -30.03 1.78 -4.80
C GLY A 424 -28.79 1.21 -4.07
N ARG A 425 -27.61 1.80 -4.22
CA ARG A 425 -26.36 1.40 -3.60
C ARG A 425 -26.24 1.96 -2.16
N LYS A 426 -25.43 1.33 -1.32
CA LYS A 426 -25.38 1.62 0.12
C LYS A 426 -24.53 2.86 0.44
N ASN A 427 -25.03 3.71 1.33
CA ASN A 427 -24.24 4.69 2.07
C ASN A 427 -23.73 4.05 3.36
N HIS A 428 -22.46 3.64 3.44
CA HIS A 428 -21.90 3.07 4.66
C HIS A 428 -20.57 3.70 5.06
N LEU A 429 -20.34 3.64 6.37
CA LEU A 429 -19.26 4.16 7.16
C LEU A 429 -17.95 3.41 6.99
N PHE A 430 -16.84 4.17 6.97
CA PHE A 430 -15.53 3.66 7.36
C PHE A 430 -14.86 4.64 8.33
N ALA A 431 -14.28 4.08 9.41
CA ALA A 431 -13.31 4.76 10.24
C ALA A 431 -11.93 4.17 9.90
N GLY A 432 -10.99 5.01 9.48
CA GLY A 432 -9.60 4.62 9.25
C GLY A 432 -8.70 5.08 10.38
N SER A 433 -7.61 4.40 10.64
CA SER A 433 -6.59 4.74 11.61
C SER A 433 -5.27 5.18 10.95
N ASP A 434 -4.48 5.95 11.70
CA ASP A 434 -3.34 6.78 11.33
C ASP A 434 -2.07 6.04 10.86
N GLY A 435 -1.32 6.70 9.99
CA GLY A 435 0.13 6.80 10.04
C GLY A 435 0.96 6.32 8.84
N GLY A 436 1.55 7.26 8.12
CA GLY A 436 2.86 7.16 7.42
C GLY A 436 2.90 6.89 5.91
N GLY A 437 3.01 7.95 5.08
CA GLY A 437 3.58 8.05 3.73
C GLY A 437 3.20 7.08 2.59
N VAL A 438 3.80 7.29 1.44
CA VAL A 438 3.58 6.52 0.18
C VAL A 438 3.64 4.99 0.39
N ARG A 439 4.61 4.52 1.17
CA ARG A 439 4.78 3.08 1.44
C ARG A 439 3.66 2.52 2.30
N TRP A 440 3.22 3.32 3.26
CA TRP A 440 2.03 2.97 4.02
C TRP A 440 0.82 2.87 3.09
N ALA A 441 0.65 3.84 2.21
CA ALA A 441 -0.42 3.84 1.22
C ALA A 441 -0.39 2.55 0.37
N THR A 442 0.76 2.19 -0.18
CA THR A 442 0.93 0.96 -0.98
C THR A 442 0.62 -0.29 -0.16
N ILE A 443 1.29 -0.47 0.96
CA ILE A 443 1.16 -1.71 1.76
C ILE A 443 -0.22 -1.79 2.41
N CYS A 444 -0.76 -0.68 2.93
CA CYS A 444 -2.12 -0.67 3.49
C CYS A 444 -3.20 -0.94 2.44
N SER A 445 -3.05 -0.44 1.21
CA SER A 445 -3.96 -0.78 0.11
C SER A 445 -4.06 -2.30 -0.07
N LEU A 446 -2.92 -2.95 -0.13
CA LEU A 446 -2.81 -4.38 -0.36
C LEU A 446 -3.31 -5.20 0.84
N ILE A 447 -2.90 -4.84 2.06
CA ILE A 447 -3.33 -5.52 3.29
C ILE A 447 -4.83 -5.32 3.55
N ALA A 448 -5.33 -4.08 3.41
CA ALA A 448 -6.74 -3.79 3.62
C ALA A 448 -7.61 -4.55 2.62
N THR A 449 -7.20 -4.59 1.36
CA THR A 449 -7.93 -5.34 0.32
C THR A 449 -7.88 -6.84 0.57
N ALA A 450 -6.75 -7.40 1.00
CA ALA A 450 -6.68 -8.82 1.39
C ALA A 450 -7.69 -9.14 2.51
N LYS A 451 -7.72 -8.33 3.57
CA LYS A 451 -8.68 -8.46 4.68
C LYS A 451 -10.15 -8.33 4.21
N LEU A 452 -10.46 -7.37 3.33
CA LEU A 452 -11.80 -7.19 2.78
C LEU A 452 -12.30 -8.41 2.00
N ASN A 453 -11.38 -9.19 1.43
CA ASN A 453 -11.65 -10.42 0.68
C ASN A 453 -11.46 -11.69 1.52
N ASN A 454 -11.33 -11.58 2.84
CA ASN A 454 -11.10 -12.70 3.77
C ASN A 454 -9.83 -13.52 3.44
N VAL A 455 -8.82 -12.86 2.90
CA VAL A 455 -7.53 -13.46 2.58
C VAL A 455 -6.56 -13.13 3.71
N GLU A 456 -5.85 -14.17 4.20
CA GLU A 456 -4.83 -13.98 5.23
C GLU A 456 -3.64 -13.20 4.65
N PRO A 457 -3.35 -11.98 5.18
CA PRO A 457 -2.43 -11.06 4.53
C PRO A 457 -0.99 -11.55 4.44
N PHE A 458 -0.48 -12.26 5.45
CA PHE A 458 0.91 -12.76 5.43
C PHE A 458 1.10 -13.87 4.39
N ALA A 459 0.23 -14.87 4.37
CA ALA A 459 0.33 -15.97 3.41
C ALA A 459 0.20 -15.46 1.96
N TRP A 460 -0.74 -14.55 1.74
CA TRP A 460 -0.92 -13.93 0.45
C TRP A 460 0.28 -13.10 0.02
N LEU A 461 0.75 -12.18 0.88
CA LEU A 461 1.86 -11.28 0.56
C LEU A 461 3.17 -12.06 0.31
N ARG A 462 3.41 -13.12 1.09
CA ARG A 462 4.52 -14.06 0.85
C ARG A 462 4.44 -14.68 -0.54
N ALA A 463 3.27 -15.18 -0.92
CA ALA A 463 3.06 -15.80 -2.23
C ALA A 463 3.22 -14.79 -3.38
N VAL A 464 2.72 -13.57 -3.20
CA VAL A 464 2.88 -12.47 -4.18
C VAL A 464 4.35 -12.15 -4.37
N LEU A 465 5.08 -11.86 -3.29
CA LEU A 465 6.51 -11.54 -3.35
C LEU A 465 7.33 -12.69 -3.97
N GLN A 466 7.00 -13.95 -3.64
CA GLN A 466 7.66 -15.11 -4.25
C GLN A 466 7.41 -15.16 -5.75
N ARG A 467 6.13 -15.12 -6.19
CA ARG A 467 5.78 -15.21 -7.61
C ARG A 467 6.36 -14.05 -8.43
N MET A 468 6.34 -12.83 -7.89
CA MET A 468 6.94 -11.67 -8.56
C MET A 468 8.45 -11.82 -8.68
N THR A 469 9.12 -12.32 -7.63
CA THR A 469 10.56 -12.63 -7.66
C THR A 469 10.90 -13.69 -8.69
N ASP A 470 10.05 -14.72 -8.82
CA ASP A 470 10.22 -15.82 -9.78
C ASP A 470 9.89 -15.39 -11.24
N GLY A 471 9.68 -14.09 -11.49
CA GLY A 471 9.46 -13.55 -12.84
C GLY A 471 8.01 -13.65 -13.32
N HIS A 472 7.04 -13.51 -12.44
CA HIS A 472 5.61 -13.47 -12.82
C HIS A 472 5.37 -12.39 -13.89
N PRO A 473 4.71 -12.70 -15.02
CA PRO A 473 4.54 -11.76 -16.11
C PRO A 473 3.74 -10.51 -15.72
N ALA A 474 4.22 -9.32 -16.06
CA ALA A 474 3.54 -8.05 -15.77
C ALA A 474 2.13 -7.97 -16.40
N SER A 475 1.90 -8.67 -17.53
CA SER A 475 0.58 -8.78 -18.16
C SER A 475 -0.44 -9.61 -17.36
N ARG A 476 0.01 -10.39 -16.38
CA ARG A 476 -0.81 -11.30 -15.57
C ARG A 476 -0.88 -10.92 -14.09
N LEU A 477 -0.56 -9.68 -13.74
CA LEU A 477 -0.58 -9.20 -12.35
C LEU A 477 -1.96 -9.32 -11.68
N ASP A 478 -3.04 -9.30 -12.46
CA ASP A 478 -4.39 -9.48 -11.93
C ASP A 478 -4.59 -10.83 -11.22
N GLU A 479 -3.82 -11.88 -11.59
CA GLU A 479 -3.85 -13.18 -10.91
C GLU A 479 -3.29 -13.12 -9.47
N LEU A 480 -2.54 -12.08 -9.14
CA LEU A 480 -1.98 -11.86 -7.81
C LEU A 480 -2.89 -11.05 -6.91
N LEU A 481 -3.97 -10.48 -7.43
CA LEU A 481 -4.92 -9.72 -6.62
C LEU A 481 -5.61 -10.63 -5.58
N PRO A 482 -5.95 -10.12 -4.39
CA PRO A 482 -6.42 -10.97 -3.28
C PRO A 482 -7.58 -11.89 -3.62
N TRP A 483 -8.54 -11.42 -4.39
CA TRP A 483 -9.74 -12.20 -4.77
C TRP A 483 -9.50 -13.28 -5.82
N ASN A 484 -8.37 -13.23 -6.52
CA ASN A 484 -7.94 -14.25 -7.49
C ASN A 484 -6.92 -15.23 -6.87
N TRP A 485 -6.42 -14.94 -5.66
CA TRP A 485 -5.43 -15.78 -5.00
C TRP A 485 -6.06 -17.00 -4.32
N GLN A 486 -5.47 -18.14 -4.56
CA GLN A 486 -5.80 -19.37 -3.83
C GLN A 486 -4.59 -19.83 -3.01
N PRO A 487 -4.78 -20.23 -1.75
CA PRO A 487 -3.71 -20.83 -0.96
C PRO A 487 -3.16 -22.04 -1.72
N ILE A 488 -1.86 -22.07 -1.91
CA ILE A 488 -1.20 -23.30 -2.34
C ILE A 488 -1.39 -24.27 -1.16
N ASN A 489 -2.25 -25.29 -1.32
CA ASN A 489 -2.35 -26.34 -0.36
C ASN A 489 -0.94 -26.92 -0.20
N ALA A 490 -0.27 -26.58 0.88
CA ALA A 490 0.93 -27.29 1.29
C ALA A 490 0.48 -28.75 1.50
N LYS A 491 0.81 -29.61 0.54
CA LYS A 491 0.80 -31.04 0.82
C LYS A 491 1.77 -31.20 1.99
N VAL A 492 1.20 -31.54 3.13
CA VAL A 492 1.88 -31.92 4.36
C VAL A 492 2.82 -33.08 4.07
#